data_6addaed4077da8dc2a4c80c50cf5fabb
#
_entry.id   6addaed4077da8dc2a4c80c50cf5fabb
#
_cell.length_a   1.000
_cell.length_b   1.000
_cell.length_c   1.000
_cell.angle_alpha   90.00
_cell.angle_beta   90.00
_cell.angle_gamma   90.00
#
_symmetry.space_group_name_H-M   'P 1'
#
loop_
_entity.id
_entity.type
_entity.pdbx_description
1 polymer ?
#
loop_
_entity_poly.entity_id
_entity_poly.type
_entity_poly.pdbx_seq_one_letter_code
_entity_poly.pdbx_strand_id
1 'polypeptide(L)'
;KYGYCAAGVVEQGPPPLDGRTVFVLHPHEERFIVPASMVVPVPDAIPARRATLAATMETALNAIWDAETGPADRIVVVGGGSVGLLIGYLTSRLPGAAVTLVDVAAERAAVAEALGLGFALPDQAPEDADFVFHTSATAAGLATAIRSAGFEAPIVELSWYGEKTVAASLGGAFHSRRLRLISSQVSHVAPNRRPRWNHRRRLETALALLKDSILDRLITDEIEFGEAPLQLPRLLSAGASGVATVIRYDA
;
A
#
# COMPACT_ATOMS: atom_id res chain seq x y z
N LYS A 1 2.74 -22.48 1.27
CA LYS A 1 1.99 -21.81 0.21
C LYS A 1 2.39 -20.34 0.19
N TYR A 2 2.51 -19.77 -1.00
CA TYR A 2 2.84 -18.35 -1.20
C TYR A 2 1.57 -17.55 -1.51
N GLY A 3 1.66 -16.22 -1.36
CA GLY A 3 0.53 -15.33 -1.55
C GLY A 3 -0.35 -15.18 -0.29
N TYR A 4 -1.14 -14.13 -0.26
CA TYR A 4 -1.98 -13.83 0.90
C TYR A 4 -3.33 -13.18 0.54
N CYS A 5 -3.62 -12.97 -0.74
CA CYS A 5 -4.92 -12.44 -1.18
C CYS A 5 -5.32 -12.97 -2.55
N ALA A 6 -6.61 -13.17 -2.74
CA ALA A 6 -7.20 -13.62 -3.97
C ALA A 6 -8.55 -12.91 -4.21
N ALA A 7 -8.89 -12.74 -5.48
CA ALA A 7 -10.22 -12.32 -5.92
C ALA A 7 -10.72 -13.34 -6.96
N GLY A 8 -11.93 -13.84 -6.80
CA GLY A 8 -12.49 -14.87 -7.68
C GLY A 8 -13.98 -15.06 -7.47
N VAL A 9 -14.56 -15.99 -8.23
CA VAL A 9 -16.00 -16.27 -8.21
C VAL A 9 -16.30 -17.40 -7.22
N VAL A 10 -17.34 -17.26 -6.44
CA VAL A 10 -17.85 -18.33 -5.57
C VAL A 10 -18.58 -19.35 -6.44
N GLU A 11 -18.04 -20.56 -6.55
CA GLU A 11 -18.67 -21.66 -7.31
C GLU A 11 -19.80 -22.31 -6.53
N GLN A 12 -19.63 -22.45 -5.22
CA GLN A 12 -20.64 -23.01 -4.32
C GLN A 12 -20.59 -22.27 -2.98
N GLY A 13 -21.71 -21.75 -2.54
CA GLY A 13 -21.78 -21.00 -1.29
C GLY A 13 -23.22 -20.74 -0.84
N PRO A 14 -23.41 -20.02 0.28
CA PRO A 14 -24.74 -19.58 0.69
C PRO A 14 -25.32 -18.62 -0.40
N PRO A 15 -26.66 -18.62 -0.61
CA PRO A 15 -27.31 -17.91 -1.74
C PRO A 15 -26.84 -16.46 -1.97
N PRO A 16 -26.55 -15.64 -0.95
CA PRO A 16 -26.07 -14.27 -1.19
C PRO A 16 -24.66 -14.18 -1.81
N LEU A 17 -23.87 -15.25 -1.78
CA LEU A 17 -22.49 -15.28 -2.26
C LEU A 17 -22.33 -16.08 -3.55
N ASP A 18 -23.23 -17.02 -3.83
CA ASP A 18 -23.14 -17.92 -4.99
C ASP A 18 -23.07 -17.13 -6.30
N GLY A 19 -22.11 -17.45 -7.15
CA GLY A 19 -21.86 -16.74 -8.40
C GLY A 19 -21.27 -15.31 -8.26
N ARG A 20 -21.04 -14.82 -7.02
CA ARG A 20 -20.49 -13.47 -6.79
C ARG A 20 -18.97 -13.46 -6.85
N THR A 21 -18.42 -12.38 -7.39
CA THR A 21 -17.01 -12.09 -7.21
C THR A 21 -16.74 -11.66 -5.77
N VAL A 22 -15.78 -12.30 -5.14
CA VAL A 22 -15.38 -12.03 -3.75
C VAL A 22 -13.88 -11.81 -3.65
N PHE A 23 -13.47 -11.10 -2.61
CA PHE A 23 -12.08 -10.98 -2.16
C PHE A 23 -11.89 -11.78 -0.88
N VAL A 24 -10.71 -12.39 -0.73
CA VAL A 24 -10.34 -13.13 0.48
C VAL A 24 -8.84 -13.08 0.72
N LEU A 25 -8.43 -13.10 1.98
CA LEU A 25 -7.03 -13.31 2.37
C LEU A 25 -6.74 -14.82 2.33
N HIS A 26 -6.10 -15.27 1.25
CA HIS A 26 -5.79 -16.66 1.00
C HIS A 26 -4.50 -16.79 0.15
N PRO A 27 -3.69 -17.83 0.34
CA PRO A 27 -2.57 -18.15 -0.55
C PRO A 27 -3.02 -18.40 -1.99
N HIS A 28 -2.06 -18.40 -2.93
CA HIS A 28 -2.31 -18.67 -4.34
C HIS A 28 -2.75 -20.11 -4.55
N GLU A 29 -3.99 -20.29 -5.00
CA GLU A 29 -4.61 -21.56 -5.36
C GLU A 29 -5.70 -21.32 -6.41
N GLU A 30 -5.89 -22.29 -7.32
CA GLU A 30 -6.94 -22.23 -8.35
C GLU A 30 -8.33 -22.35 -7.71
N ARG A 31 -8.50 -23.30 -6.78
CA ARG A 31 -9.75 -23.56 -6.07
C ARG A 31 -9.48 -23.87 -4.60
N PHE A 32 -10.27 -23.32 -3.74
CA PHE A 32 -10.14 -23.52 -2.30
C PHE A 32 -11.48 -23.35 -1.58
N ILE A 33 -11.57 -23.86 -0.36
CA ILE A 33 -12.75 -23.77 0.49
C ILE A 33 -12.38 -22.94 1.71
N VAL A 34 -13.20 -21.93 2.00
CA VAL A 34 -13.07 -21.07 3.18
C VAL A 34 -14.43 -20.79 3.82
N PRO A 35 -14.49 -20.49 5.12
CA PRO A 35 -15.72 -20.04 5.74
C PRO A 35 -16.31 -18.81 5.03
N ALA A 36 -17.61 -18.76 4.81
CA ALA A 36 -18.30 -17.63 4.18
C ALA A 36 -18.04 -16.27 4.88
N SER A 37 -17.74 -16.29 6.17
CA SER A 37 -17.39 -15.09 6.94
C SER A 37 -16.04 -14.49 6.57
N MET A 38 -15.14 -15.24 5.92
CA MET A 38 -13.82 -14.77 5.50
C MET A 38 -13.86 -14.01 4.18
N VAL A 39 -14.85 -14.28 3.32
CA VAL A 39 -14.93 -13.63 2.02
C VAL A 39 -15.65 -12.28 2.11
N VAL A 40 -15.23 -11.34 1.27
CA VAL A 40 -15.85 -10.01 1.13
C VAL A 40 -16.34 -9.85 -0.29
N PRO A 41 -17.65 -9.63 -0.53
CA PRO A 41 -18.16 -9.36 -1.87
C PRO A 41 -17.46 -8.16 -2.47
N VAL A 42 -16.95 -8.32 -3.70
CA VAL A 42 -16.38 -7.21 -4.45
C VAL A 42 -17.53 -6.41 -5.05
N PRO A 43 -17.56 -5.07 -4.89
CA PRO A 43 -18.55 -4.23 -5.55
C PRO A 43 -18.51 -4.40 -7.08
N ASP A 44 -19.68 -4.47 -7.73
CA ASP A 44 -19.81 -4.79 -9.17
C ASP A 44 -19.02 -3.83 -10.10
N ALA A 45 -18.79 -2.59 -9.65
CA ALA A 45 -17.98 -1.60 -10.37
C ALA A 45 -16.45 -1.84 -10.32
N ILE A 46 -15.99 -2.85 -9.58
CA ILE A 46 -14.57 -3.13 -9.36
C ILE A 46 -14.23 -4.48 -10.01
N PRO A 47 -13.38 -4.50 -11.04
CA PRO A 47 -12.92 -5.76 -11.64
C PRO A 47 -12.13 -6.59 -10.62
N ALA A 48 -12.24 -7.93 -10.70
CA ALA A 48 -11.49 -8.87 -9.84
C ALA A 48 -9.98 -8.57 -9.85
N ARG A 49 -9.43 -8.25 -11.02
CA ARG A 49 -8.03 -7.82 -11.21
C ARG A 49 -7.67 -6.67 -10.26
N ARG A 50 -8.47 -5.61 -10.20
CA ARG A 50 -8.21 -4.45 -9.33
C ARG A 50 -8.50 -4.76 -7.87
N ALA A 51 -9.46 -5.64 -7.60
CA ALA A 51 -9.79 -6.07 -6.24
C ALA A 51 -8.59 -6.75 -5.53
N THR A 52 -7.64 -7.32 -6.26
CA THR A 52 -6.41 -7.88 -5.67
C THR A 52 -5.56 -6.85 -4.92
N LEU A 53 -5.72 -5.56 -5.20
CA LEU A 53 -5.06 -4.48 -4.48
C LEU A 53 -5.68 -4.21 -3.09
N ALA A 54 -6.78 -4.87 -2.72
CA ALA A 54 -7.52 -4.55 -1.49
C ALA A 54 -6.68 -4.69 -0.21
N ALA A 55 -5.85 -5.73 -0.11
CA ALA A 55 -4.98 -5.92 1.05
C ALA A 55 -3.93 -4.78 1.18
N THR A 56 -3.37 -4.33 0.06
CA THR A 56 -2.42 -3.23 0.04
C THR A 56 -3.12 -1.88 0.28
N MET A 57 -4.34 -1.69 -0.26
CA MET A 57 -5.17 -0.53 0.03
C MET A 57 -5.56 -0.46 1.51
N GLU A 58 -5.84 -1.62 2.13
CA GLU A 58 -6.11 -1.70 3.57
C GLU A 58 -4.90 -1.26 4.41
N THR A 59 -3.69 -1.65 3.98
CA THR A 59 -2.44 -1.21 4.60
C THR A 59 -2.26 0.31 4.48
N ALA A 60 -2.46 0.87 3.29
CA ALA A 60 -2.36 2.31 3.04
C ALA A 60 -3.39 3.10 3.87
N LEU A 61 -4.64 2.65 3.91
CA LEU A 61 -5.70 3.27 4.70
C LEU A 61 -5.37 3.28 6.20
N ASN A 62 -4.86 2.15 6.73
CA ASN A 62 -4.48 2.07 8.14
C ASN A 62 -3.32 3.02 8.48
N ALA A 63 -2.33 3.13 7.60
CA ALA A 63 -1.18 4.03 7.79
C ALA A 63 -1.62 5.51 7.87
N ILE A 64 -2.55 5.92 7.01
CA ILE A 64 -3.12 7.26 7.03
C ILE A 64 -3.86 7.52 8.34
N TRP A 65 -4.55 6.50 8.87
CA TRP A 65 -5.20 6.63 10.18
C TRP A 65 -4.21 6.71 11.33
N ASP A 66 -3.10 5.95 11.28
CA ASP A 66 -2.02 6.02 12.28
C ASP A 66 -1.29 7.38 12.25
N ALA A 67 -1.19 7.98 11.05
CA ALA A 67 -0.58 9.30 10.87
C ALA A 67 -1.50 10.45 11.30
N GLU A 68 -2.83 10.29 11.17
CA GLU A 68 -3.82 11.35 11.40
C GLU A 68 -3.70 12.52 10.42
N THR A 69 -3.31 12.24 9.16
CA THR A 69 -3.20 13.28 8.13
C THR A 69 -4.53 14.00 7.85
N GLY A 70 -4.46 15.25 7.48
CA GLY A 70 -5.61 16.13 7.24
C GLY A 70 -5.51 16.99 5.98
N PRO A 71 -6.48 17.89 5.77
CA PRO A 71 -6.43 18.89 4.71
C PRO A 71 -5.21 19.81 4.81
N ALA A 72 -4.68 20.22 3.65
CA ALA A 72 -3.57 21.16 3.48
C ALA A 72 -2.19 20.68 3.96
N ASP A 73 -2.06 19.41 4.39
CA ASP A 73 -0.78 18.86 4.82
C ASP A 73 0.21 18.71 3.64
N ARG A 74 1.48 18.97 3.93
CA ARG A 74 2.62 18.64 3.05
C ARG A 74 3.11 17.24 3.40
N ILE A 75 2.94 16.32 2.49
CA ILE A 75 3.16 14.90 2.71
C ILE A 75 4.27 14.38 1.80
N VAL A 76 5.24 13.70 2.36
CA VAL A 76 6.28 13.01 1.60
C VAL A 76 6.11 11.50 1.78
N VAL A 77 6.09 10.77 0.67
CA VAL A 77 6.06 9.30 0.65
C VAL A 77 7.38 8.79 0.08
N VAL A 78 8.18 8.10 0.88
CA VAL A 78 9.47 7.54 0.48
C VAL A 78 9.32 6.06 0.15
N GLY A 79 9.39 5.74 -1.14
CA GLY A 79 9.21 4.41 -1.72
C GLY A 79 7.97 4.33 -2.61
N GLY A 80 8.19 4.16 -3.93
CA GLY A 80 7.18 4.12 -4.98
C GLY A 80 6.68 2.71 -5.31
N GLY A 81 6.65 1.81 -4.32
CA GLY A 81 5.96 0.53 -4.42
C GLY A 81 4.44 0.67 -4.27
N SER A 82 3.71 -0.45 -4.34
CA SER A 82 2.24 -0.46 -4.28
C SER A 82 1.67 0.20 -3.02
N VAL A 83 2.29 0.01 -1.86
CA VAL A 83 1.85 0.65 -0.60
C VAL A 83 2.05 2.16 -0.68
N GLY A 84 3.25 2.63 -1.06
CA GLY A 84 3.56 4.06 -1.12
C GLY A 84 2.69 4.80 -2.13
N LEU A 85 2.49 4.22 -3.32
CA LEU A 85 1.60 4.79 -4.35
C LEU A 85 0.15 4.87 -3.89
N LEU A 86 -0.36 3.88 -3.14
CA LEU A 86 -1.72 3.92 -2.59
C LEU A 86 -1.86 4.93 -1.45
N ILE A 87 -0.84 5.11 -0.61
CA ILE A 87 -0.81 6.17 0.39
C ILE A 87 -0.85 7.54 -0.32
N GLY A 88 0.03 7.75 -1.30
CA GLY A 88 0.04 8.96 -2.10
C GLY A 88 -1.31 9.23 -2.77
N TYR A 89 -1.90 8.21 -3.42
CA TYR A 89 -3.22 8.29 -4.03
C TYR A 89 -4.30 8.75 -3.03
N LEU A 90 -4.36 8.17 -1.84
CA LEU A 90 -5.37 8.53 -0.85
C LEU A 90 -5.13 9.93 -0.27
N THR A 91 -3.89 10.27 0.03
CA THR A 91 -3.55 11.57 0.65
C THR A 91 -3.65 12.73 -0.34
N SER A 92 -3.38 12.52 -1.64
CA SER A 92 -3.57 13.56 -2.67
C SER A 92 -5.03 13.99 -2.87
N ARG A 93 -5.98 13.23 -2.33
CA ARG A 93 -7.41 13.54 -2.36
C ARG A 93 -7.90 14.28 -1.13
N LEU A 94 -7.02 14.54 -0.17
CA LEU A 94 -7.31 15.44 0.93
C LEU A 94 -7.30 16.89 0.39
N PRO A 95 -8.30 17.71 0.72
CA PRO A 95 -8.39 19.07 0.21
C PRO A 95 -7.14 19.89 0.53
N GLY A 96 -6.48 20.42 -0.50
CA GLY A 96 -5.30 21.27 -0.36
C GLY A 96 -4.00 20.57 0.04
N ALA A 97 -3.98 19.24 0.19
CA ALA A 97 -2.76 18.51 0.51
C ALA A 97 -1.77 18.54 -0.67
N ALA A 98 -0.48 18.72 -0.35
CA ALA A 98 0.62 18.65 -1.30
C ALA A 98 1.42 17.36 -1.05
N VAL A 99 1.34 16.42 -1.99
CA VAL A 99 1.93 15.07 -1.81
C VAL A 99 3.05 14.86 -2.81
N THR A 100 4.24 14.50 -2.32
CA THR A 100 5.40 14.16 -3.15
C THR A 100 5.82 12.72 -2.90
N LEU A 101 5.88 11.93 -3.98
CA LEU A 101 6.51 10.61 -3.98
C LEU A 101 8.01 10.77 -4.17
N VAL A 102 8.79 10.10 -3.34
CA VAL A 102 10.26 10.05 -3.46
C VAL A 102 10.67 8.61 -3.73
N ASP A 103 11.35 8.38 -4.86
CA ASP A 103 11.85 7.05 -5.23
C ASP A 103 13.18 7.15 -5.98
N VAL A 104 13.99 6.09 -5.92
CA VAL A 104 15.24 5.97 -6.68
C VAL A 104 15.00 5.68 -8.17
N ALA A 105 13.87 5.11 -8.51
CA ALA A 105 13.45 4.71 -9.84
C ALA A 105 12.72 5.87 -10.53
N ALA A 106 13.39 6.60 -11.43
CA ALA A 106 12.83 7.76 -12.12
C ALA A 106 11.56 7.42 -12.94
N GLU A 107 11.41 6.19 -13.39
CA GLU A 107 10.23 5.70 -14.11
C GLU A 107 8.95 5.74 -13.24
N ARG A 108 9.07 5.87 -11.93
CA ARG A 108 7.93 6.07 -11.02
C ARG A 108 7.26 7.44 -11.19
N ALA A 109 7.95 8.41 -11.79
CA ALA A 109 7.40 9.75 -12.03
C ALA A 109 6.09 9.71 -12.82
N ALA A 110 6.01 8.89 -13.86
CA ALA A 110 4.81 8.82 -14.71
C ALA A 110 3.57 8.29 -13.96
N VAL A 111 3.74 7.30 -13.09
CA VAL A 111 2.62 6.79 -12.29
C VAL A 111 2.28 7.76 -11.15
N ALA A 112 3.25 8.41 -10.55
CA ALA A 112 3.03 9.45 -9.54
C ALA A 112 2.19 10.60 -10.11
N GLU A 113 2.58 11.16 -11.25
CA GLU A 113 1.85 12.21 -11.96
C GLU A 113 0.41 11.79 -12.28
N ALA A 114 0.22 10.58 -12.81
CA ALA A 114 -1.10 10.06 -13.12
C ALA A 114 -2.02 9.95 -11.88
N LEU A 115 -1.43 9.72 -10.70
CA LEU A 115 -2.16 9.69 -9.43
C LEU A 115 -2.36 11.08 -8.80
N GLY A 116 -1.81 12.14 -9.41
CA GLY A 116 -1.87 13.50 -8.91
C GLY A 116 -0.82 13.83 -7.84
N LEU A 117 0.34 13.14 -7.89
CA LEU A 117 1.45 13.33 -6.97
C LEU A 117 2.58 14.12 -7.65
N GLY A 118 3.32 14.93 -6.88
CA GLY A 118 4.67 15.32 -7.24
C GLY A 118 5.62 14.12 -7.20
N PHE A 119 6.74 14.22 -7.90
CA PHE A 119 7.81 13.22 -7.87
C PHE A 119 9.16 13.88 -7.63
N ALA A 120 10.02 13.23 -6.84
CA ALA A 120 11.40 13.64 -6.65
C ALA A 120 12.34 12.43 -6.49
N LEU A 121 13.58 12.58 -6.91
CA LEU A 121 14.66 11.67 -6.55
C LEU A 121 15.10 11.93 -5.09
N PRO A 122 15.74 10.96 -4.40
CA PRO A 122 16.08 11.10 -2.99
C PRO A 122 16.94 12.33 -2.62
N ASP A 123 17.80 12.78 -3.53
CA ASP A 123 18.62 13.99 -3.37
C ASP A 123 17.83 15.30 -3.55
N GLN A 124 16.67 15.22 -4.17
CA GLN A 124 15.74 16.32 -4.43
C GLN A 124 14.49 16.25 -3.55
N ALA A 125 14.47 15.33 -2.57
CA ALA A 125 13.33 15.13 -1.71
C ALA A 125 12.98 16.44 -0.97
N PRO A 126 11.69 16.84 -0.92
CA PRO A 126 11.26 18.00 -0.16
C PRO A 126 11.66 17.88 1.32
N GLU A 127 12.00 19.00 1.91
CA GLU A 127 12.22 19.13 3.35
C GLU A 127 11.02 19.82 4.02
N ASP A 128 10.94 19.75 5.34
CA ASP A 128 9.91 20.42 6.14
C ASP A 128 8.48 19.91 5.87
N ALA A 129 8.34 18.59 5.59
CA ALA A 129 7.04 17.95 5.46
C ALA A 129 6.33 17.81 6.82
N ASP A 130 5.00 17.96 6.80
CA ASP A 130 4.16 17.80 7.99
C ASP A 130 4.02 16.31 8.35
N PHE A 131 4.03 15.42 7.35
CA PHE A 131 4.00 13.96 7.50
C PHE A 131 4.94 13.28 6.51
N VAL A 132 5.62 12.23 6.97
CA VAL A 132 6.44 11.38 6.09
C VAL A 132 6.03 9.92 6.24
N PHE A 133 5.77 9.25 5.13
CA PHE A 133 5.54 7.80 5.08
C PHE A 133 6.77 7.11 4.51
N HIS A 134 7.30 6.12 5.22
CA HIS A 134 8.43 5.33 4.74
C HIS A 134 7.99 3.92 4.37
N THR A 135 8.15 3.56 3.10
CA THR A 135 7.68 2.30 2.50
C THR A 135 8.76 1.60 1.66
N SER A 136 9.99 2.12 1.66
CA SER A 136 11.05 1.64 0.75
C SER A 136 11.80 0.41 1.25
N ALA A 137 11.64 0.03 2.52
CA ALA A 137 12.34 -1.06 3.19
C ALA A 137 13.89 -0.97 3.09
N THR A 138 14.44 0.26 3.06
CA THR A 138 15.88 0.50 2.98
C THR A 138 16.36 1.50 4.03
N ALA A 139 17.58 1.34 4.54
CA ALA A 139 18.19 2.30 5.46
C ALA A 139 18.38 3.69 4.80
N ALA A 140 18.70 3.73 3.50
CA ALA A 140 18.82 4.97 2.74
C ALA A 140 17.49 5.72 2.63
N GLY A 141 16.39 4.98 2.39
CA GLY A 141 15.04 5.56 2.40
C GLY A 141 14.64 6.10 3.76
N LEU A 142 14.94 5.38 4.85
CA LEU A 142 14.70 5.88 6.20
C LEU A 142 15.50 7.17 6.49
N ALA A 143 16.75 7.24 6.04
CA ALA A 143 17.55 8.47 6.16
C ALA A 143 16.93 9.63 5.36
N THR A 144 16.41 9.37 4.16
CA THR A 144 15.66 10.35 3.36
C THR A 144 14.38 10.79 4.09
N ALA A 145 13.61 9.85 4.66
CA ALA A 145 12.41 10.17 5.43
C ALA A 145 12.71 11.08 6.63
N ILE A 146 13.78 10.80 7.38
CA ILE A 146 14.22 11.64 8.51
C ILE A 146 14.61 13.06 8.03
N ARG A 147 15.28 13.18 6.89
CA ARG A 147 15.68 14.49 6.33
C ARG A 147 14.47 15.31 5.88
N SER A 148 13.47 14.64 5.28
CA SER A 148 12.26 15.30 4.75
C SER A 148 11.30 15.78 5.83
N ALA A 149 11.35 15.22 7.04
CA ALA A 149 10.42 15.54 8.11
C ALA A 149 10.68 16.95 8.70
N GLY A 150 9.62 17.74 8.82
CA GLY A 150 9.61 19.05 9.47
C GLY A 150 9.69 18.97 10.99
N PHE A 151 9.58 20.11 11.67
CA PHE A 151 9.60 20.17 13.14
C PHE A 151 8.42 19.40 13.75
N GLU A 152 8.70 18.50 14.68
CA GLU A 152 7.72 17.62 15.37
C GLU A 152 6.94 16.66 14.43
N ALA A 153 7.32 16.58 13.16
CA ALA A 153 6.63 15.73 12.19
C ALA A 153 6.74 14.24 12.53
N PRO A 154 5.67 13.47 12.35
CA PRO A 154 5.73 12.02 12.43
C PRO A 154 6.30 11.42 11.14
N ILE A 155 7.13 10.42 11.30
CA ILE A 155 7.58 9.49 10.26
C ILE A 155 6.87 8.18 10.50
N VAL A 156 5.98 7.81 9.60
CA VAL A 156 5.22 6.55 9.68
C VAL A 156 6.01 5.47 8.96
N GLU A 157 6.49 4.50 9.73
CA GLU A 157 7.30 3.39 9.24
C GLU A 157 6.40 2.19 8.91
N LEU A 158 6.35 1.83 7.63
CA LEU A 158 5.60 0.69 7.12
C LEU A 158 6.47 -0.42 6.55
N SER A 159 7.78 -0.17 6.48
CA SER A 159 8.71 -1.10 5.84
C SER A 159 8.82 -2.40 6.61
N TRP A 160 8.77 -3.51 5.89
CA TRP A 160 9.08 -4.83 6.42
C TRP A 160 10.53 -5.19 6.11
N TYR A 161 11.39 -5.13 7.10
CA TYR A 161 12.83 -5.44 6.97
C TYR A 161 13.16 -6.92 7.21
N GLY A 162 12.16 -7.75 7.55
CA GLY A 162 12.40 -9.10 8.02
C GLY A 162 13.14 -9.09 9.37
N GLU A 163 14.18 -9.91 9.48
CA GLU A 163 15.03 -9.99 10.69
C GLU A 163 16.28 -9.08 10.61
N LYS A 164 16.37 -8.23 9.59
CA LYS A 164 17.55 -7.38 9.38
C LYS A 164 17.61 -6.23 10.39
N THR A 165 18.79 -5.98 10.94
CA THR A 165 19.08 -4.75 11.67
C THR A 165 19.21 -3.59 10.66
N VAL A 166 18.51 -2.49 10.92
CA VAL A 166 18.55 -1.28 10.10
C VAL A 166 19.07 -0.13 10.93
N ALA A 167 20.13 0.53 10.44
CA ALA A 167 20.66 1.72 11.07
C ALA A 167 19.76 2.92 10.82
N ALA A 168 19.47 3.69 11.88
CA ALA A 168 18.74 4.95 11.82
C ALA A 168 19.56 6.07 12.47
N SER A 169 19.64 7.24 11.81
CA SER A 169 20.33 8.42 12.34
C SER A 169 19.42 9.15 13.33
N LEU A 170 19.37 8.69 14.57
CA LEU A 170 18.53 9.27 15.64
C LEU A 170 19.15 10.49 16.31
N GLY A 171 20.36 10.88 15.93
CA GLY A 171 21.00 12.17 16.28
C GLY A 171 20.58 13.28 15.30
N GLY A 172 21.24 14.42 15.36
CA GLY A 172 21.05 15.51 14.41
C GLY A 172 19.58 15.94 14.27
N ALA A 173 19.05 15.89 13.06
CA ALA A 173 17.69 16.36 12.75
C ALA A 173 16.60 15.60 13.53
N PHE A 174 16.72 14.30 13.72
CA PHE A 174 15.73 13.53 14.48
C PHE A 174 15.58 14.08 15.91
N HIS A 175 16.72 14.33 16.57
CA HIS A 175 16.70 14.88 17.93
C HIS A 175 16.32 16.37 17.97
N SER A 176 16.96 17.20 17.14
CA SER A 176 16.80 18.65 17.20
C SER A 176 15.42 19.13 16.71
N ARG A 177 14.81 18.43 15.78
CA ARG A 177 13.45 18.70 15.28
C ARG A 177 12.38 17.95 16.06
N ARG A 178 12.71 17.19 17.11
CA ARG A 178 11.76 16.43 17.95
C ARG A 178 10.87 15.47 17.13
N LEU A 179 11.47 14.79 16.13
CA LEU A 179 10.72 13.91 15.24
C LEU A 179 10.17 12.67 15.98
N ARG A 180 9.10 12.13 15.46
CA ARG A 180 8.46 10.91 15.98
C ARG A 180 8.55 9.81 14.94
N LEU A 181 9.02 8.62 15.33
CA LEU A 181 8.97 7.43 14.49
C LEU A 181 7.82 6.53 14.95
N ILE A 182 6.83 6.33 14.10
CA ILE A 182 5.59 5.60 14.40
C ILE A 182 5.56 4.33 13.53
N SER A 183 5.50 3.16 14.16
CA SER A 183 5.28 1.92 13.42
C SER A 183 3.81 1.76 13.05
N SER A 184 3.51 1.53 11.77
CA SER A 184 2.18 1.19 11.28
C SER A 184 2.15 -0.23 10.76
N GLN A 185 1.21 -1.03 11.27
CA GLN A 185 1.10 -2.44 10.92
C GLN A 185 -0.38 -2.84 10.76
N VAL A 186 -0.73 -3.35 9.57
CA VAL A 186 -2.11 -3.58 9.13
C VAL A 186 -2.89 -4.63 9.93
N SER A 187 -2.22 -5.56 10.64
CA SER A 187 -2.94 -6.54 11.48
C SER A 187 -3.66 -5.92 12.67
N HIS A 188 -3.39 -4.65 12.95
CA HIS A 188 -4.07 -3.89 14.00
C HIS A 188 -4.72 -2.64 13.42
N VAL A 189 -6.01 -2.45 13.69
CA VAL A 189 -6.69 -1.20 13.35
C VAL A 189 -6.07 -0.06 14.15
N ALA A 190 -5.80 1.07 13.49
CA ALA A 190 -5.23 2.26 14.12
C ALA A 190 -5.96 2.64 15.43
N PRO A 191 -5.25 2.98 16.52
CA PRO A 191 -5.83 3.17 17.84
C PRO A 191 -7.00 4.16 17.87
N ASN A 192 -6.89 5.27 17.13
CA ASN A 192 -7.92 6.32 17.04
C ASN A 192 -9.19 5.86 16.31
N ARG A 193 -9.15 4.74 15.60
CA ARG A 193 -10.29 4.17 14.85
C ARG A 193 -10.97 2.99 15.55
N ARG A 194 -10.28 2.28 16.46
CA ARG A 194 -10.77 1.07 17.15
C ARG A 194 -12.15 1.20 17.79
N PRO A 195 -12.56 2.34 18.36
CA PRO A 195 -13.90 2.43 18.94
C PRO A 195 -15.04 2.20 17.96
N ARG A 196 -14.82 2.39 16.65
CA ARG A 196 -15.85 2.33 15.63
C ARG A 196 -15.52 1.43 14.44
N TRP A 197 -14.29 0.92 14.35
CA TRP A 197 -13.78 0.15 13.21
C TRP A 197 -13.24 -1.20 13.66
N ASN A 198 -13.58 -2.23 12.87
CA ASN A 198 -12.98 -3.55 12.92
C ASN A 198 -12.31 -3.88 11.58
N HIS A 199 -11.63 -5.01 11.50
CA HIS A 199 -10.94 -5.46 10.29
C HIS A 199 -11.89 -5.61 9.10
N ARG A 200 -13.08 -6.18 9.32
CA ARG A 200 -14.08 -6.38 8.27
C ARG A 200 -14.51 -5.05 7.65
N ARG A 201 -14.91 -4.10 8.44
CA ARG A 201 -15.31 -2.77 7.98
C ARG A 201 -14.18 -2.04 7.26
N ARG A 202 -12.93 -2.19 7.73
CA ARG A 202 -11.77 -1.59 7.08
C ARG A 202 -11.53 -2.20 5.71
N LEU A 203 -11.58 -3.54 5.58
CA LEU A 203 -11.40 -4.25 4.32
C LEU A 203 -12.51 -3.90 3.30
N GLU A 204 -13.77 -3.85 3.73
CA GLU A 204 -14.88 -3.40 2.89
C GLU A 204 -14.68 -1.97 2.37
N THR A 205 -14.16 -1.08 3.23
CA THR A 205 -13.81 0.29 2.84
C THR A 205 -12.63 0.30 1.87
N ALA A 206 -11.59 -0.49 2.11
CA ALA A 206 -10.45 -0.62 1.20
C ALA A 206 -10.89 -1.08 -0.20
N LEU A 207 -11.79 -2.07 -0.28
CA LEU A 207 -12.40 -2.47 -1.55
C LEU A 207 -13.16 -1.32 -2.21
N ALA A 208 -14.01 -0.62 -1.48
CA ALA A 208 -14.77 0.50 -2.03
C ALA A 208 -13.89 1.63 -2.58
N LEU A 209 -12.72 1.87 -1.97
CA LEU A 209 -11.74 2.86 -2.43
C LEU A 209 -11.06 2.47 -3.75
N LEU A 210 -11.13 1.19 -4.16
CA LEU A 210 -10.61 0.70 -5.44
C LEU A 210 -11.55 0.99 -6.64
N LYS A 211 -12.59 1.77 -6.48
CA LYS A 211 -13.53 2.09 -7.57
C LYS A 211 -12.88 2.88 -8.72
N ASP A 212 -11.89 3.71 -8.43
CA ASP A 212 -11.22 4.55 -9.42
C ASP A 212 -10.34 3.71 -10.35
N SER A 213 -10.61 3.79 -11.67
CA SER A 213 -9.89 3.02 -12.68
C SER A 213 -8.43 3.47 -12.87
N ILE A 214 -8.06 4.66 -12.39
CA ILE A 214 -6.66 5.11 -12.42
C ILE A 214 -5.73 4.12 -11.68
N LEU A 215 -6.26 3.39 -10.69
CA LEU A 215 -5.51 2.41 -9.91
C LEU A 215 -5.09 1.17 -10.72
N ASP A 216 -5.66 0.94 -11.92
CA ASP A 216 -5.18 -0.10 -12.83
C ASP A 216 -3.73 0.13 -13.26
N ARG A 217 -3.23 1.37 -13.20
CA ARG A 217 -1.83 1.71 -13.48
C ARG A 217 -0.84 1.11 -12.47
N LEU A 218 -1.31 0.71 -11.30
CA LEU A 218 -0.47 0.04 -10.30
C LEU A 218 -0.24 -1.43 -10.64
N ILE A 219 -1.09 -2.03 -11.46
CA ILE A 219 -0.95 -3.43 -11.88
C ILE A 219 -0.09 -3.44 -13.15
N THR A 220 1.21 -3.59 -12.97
CA THR A 220 2.20 -3.49 -14.05
C THR A 220 2.48 -4.80 -14.75
N ASP A 221 2.20 -5.91 -14.07
CA ASP A 221 2.48 -7.25 -14.58
C ASP A 221 1.28 -8.17 -14.37
N GLU A 222 1.05 -9.03 -15.35
CA GLU A 222 0.12 -10.15 -15.26
C GLU A 222 0.84 -11.42 -15.72
N ILE A 223 0.71 -12.48 -14.95
CA ILE A 223 1.30 -13.78 -15.27
C ILE A 223 0.27 -14.90 -15.08
N GLU A 224 0.38 -15.95 -15.84
CA GLU A 224 -0.44 -17.14 -15.66
C GLU A 224 0.06 -17.94 -14.43
N PHE A 225 -0.86 -18.60 -13.70
CA PHE A 225 -0.53 -19.34 -12.49
C PHE A 225 0.52 -20.44 -12.74
N GLY A 226 0.43 -21.15 -13.86
CA GLY A 226 1.41 -22.16 -14.25
C GLY A 226 2.82 -21.62 -14.47
N GLU A 227 2.96 -20.33 -14.82
CA GLU A 227 4.26 -19.68 -15.02
C GLU A 227 4.83 -19.04 -13.74
N ALA A 228 4.03 -18.94 -12.68
CA ALA A 228 4.43 -18.27 -11.44
C ALA A 228 5.77 -18.78 -10.87
N PRO A 229 6.10 -20.09 -10.84
CA PRO A 229 7.38 -20.57 -10.36
C PRO A 229 8.59 -20.03 -11.13
N LEU A 230 8.43 -19.74 -12.41
CA LEU A 230 9.50 -19.20 -13.28
C LEU A 230 9.58 -17.68 -13.23
N GLN A 231 8.44 -17.00 -13.15
CA GLN A 231 8.36 -15.54 -13.24
C GLN A 231 8.55 -14.83 -11.88
N LEU A 232 8.05 -15.40 -10.78
CA LEU A 232 8.12 -14.76 -9.46
C LEU A 232 9.54 -14.43 -8.99
N PRO A 233 10.58 -15.28 -9.19
CA PRO A 233 11.94 -14.91 -8.80
C PRO A 233 12.44 -13.63 -9.46
N ARG A 234 12.08 -13.38 -10.72
CA ARG A 234 12.40 -12.14 -11.44
C ARG A 234 11.58 -10.96 -10.93
N LEU A 235 10.27 -11.14 -10.78
CA LEU A 235 9.34 -10.09 -10.36
C LEU A 235 9.54 -9.64 -8.92
N LEU A 236 10.04 -10.53 -8.06
CA LEU A 236 10.33 -10.25 -6.65
C LEU A 236 11.81 -9.92 -6.40
N SER A 237 12.64 -9.83 -7.45
CA SER A 237 14.05 -9.48 -7.30
C SER A 237 14.23 -8.03 -6.85
N ALA A 238 15.33 -7.75 -6.15
CA ALA A 238 15.72 -6.39 -5.82
C ALA A 238 15.94 -5.58 -7.12
N GLY A 239 15.27 -4.43 -7.24
CA GLY A 239 15.33 -3.58 -8.42
C GLY A 239 14.35 -3.96 -9.53
N ALA A 240 13.41 -4.87 -9.30
CA ALA A 240 12.31 -5.10 -10.24
C ALA A 240 11.52 -3.80 -10.48
N SER A 241 11.27 -3.48 -11.76
CA SER A 241 10.58 -2.24 -12.15
C SER A 241 9.07 -2.28 -11.91
N GLY A 242 8.47 -3.46 -11.70
CA GLY A 242 7.04 -3.63 -11.44
C GLY A 242 6.56 -2.97 -10.14
N VAL A 243 5.26 -2.71 -10.08
CA VAL A 243 4.58 -2.19 -8.86
C VAL A 243 3.75 -3.28 -8.21
N ALA A 244 2.80 -3.84 -8.95
CA ALA A 244 1.99 -4.96 -8.51
C ALA A 244 1.86 -5.97 -9.65
N THR A 245 1.96 -7.25 -9.31
CA THR A 245 1.75 -8.37 -10.24
C THR A 245 0.47 -9.09 -9.89
N VAL A 246 -0.36 -9.33 -10.88
CA VAL A 246 -1.55 -10.19 -10.77
C VAL A 246 -1.23 -11.56 -11.35
N ILE A 247 -1.57 -12.60 -10.61
CA ILE A 247 -1.53 -13.97 -11.09
C ILE A 247 -2.93 -14.35 -11.57
N ARG A 248 -3.04 -14.74 -12.82
CA ARG A 248 -4.29 -15.21 -13.45
C ARG A 248 -4.39 -16.72 -13.35
N TYR A 249 -5.60 -17.18 -13.18
CA TYR A 249 -5.94 -18.58 -13.13
C TYR A 249 -6.85 -18.90 -14.32
N ASP A 250 -6.64 -20.03 -14.95
CA ASP A 250 -7.55 -20.54 -15.98
C ASP A 250 -8.89 -20.88 -15.31
N ALA A 251 -9.99 -20.42 -15.94
CA ALA A 251 -11.35 -20.61 -15.43
C ALA A 251 -11.87 -22.03 -15.72
#